data_3a867e73d97c1aefd3b09acb1677a885
#
_entry.id   3a867e73d97c1aefd3b09acb1677a885
#
_cell.length_a   1.000
_cell.length_b   1.000
_cell.length_c   1.000
_cell.angle_alpha   90.00
_cell.angle_beta   90.00
_cell.angle_gamma   90.00
#
_symmetry.space_group_name_H-M   'P 1'
#
loop_
_entity.id
_entity.type
_entity.pdbx_description
1 polymer ?
#
loop_
_entity_poly.entity_id
_entity_poly.type
_entity_poly.pdbx_seq_one_letter_code
_entity_poly.pdbx_strand_id
1 'polypeptide(L)'
;MFGISTFCLHQEPLTTALDRISSISDHIEVMDEGLHYLGNSEPLLSYSTHFSIHAPCRGTNIASLLEPIRRASVEVIEQCFLIAAEVNAGVVVHPGYFAWAEERTKAERQLVRSMADLTGLANEYSISYFIENMGNWDYFFLKTPDELSLIGDTPFALDVGHAHLNSCLAEFLRLPAGHYHLHDNNGKEDSHVGVGEGTIDFEPVMKAIQKNKVMPVIEVATFEGVLKSIQTLNMLNPP
;
A
#
# COMPACT_ATOMS: atom_id res chain seq x y z
N MET A 1 -11.06 -14.67 -2.01
CA MET A 1 -11.52 -13.55 -1.16
C MET A 1 -10.51 -12.43 -1.35
N PHE A 2 -10.93 -11.15 -1.31
CA PHE A 2 -10.07 -9.97 -1.53
C PHE A 2 -10.28 -9.00 -0.38
N GLY A 3 -9.22 -8.39 0.11
CA GLY A 3 -9.30 -7.20 0.95
C GLY A 3 -9.76 -5.99 0.12
N ILE A 4 -10.27 -4.97 0.79
CA ILE A 4 -10.76 -3.75 0.14
C ILE A 4 -10.19 -2.54 0.88
N SER A 5 -9.56 -1.62 0.13
CA SER A 5 -9.09 -0.34 0.67
C SER A 5 -10.26 0.64 0.86
N THR A 6 -10.26 1.35 1.98
CA THR A 6 -11.23 2.42 2.23
C THR A 6 -11.04 3.62 1.27
N PHE A 7 -9.97 3.62 0.48
CA PHE A 7 -9.74 4.61 -0.56
C PHE A 7 -10.95 4.80 -1.49
N CYS A 8 -11.67 3.73 -1.82
CA CYS A 8 -12.87 3.80 -2.67
C CYS A 8 -14.02 4.63 -2.09
N LEU A 9 -13.95 4.99 -0.82
CA LEU A 9 -14.94 5.78 -0.07
C LEU A 9 -14.30 6.96 0.69
N HIS A 10 -13.12 7.42 0.27
CA HIS A 10 -12.32 8.44 0.95
C HIS A 10 -13.05 9.79 1.19
N GLN A 11 -14.17 10.03 0.50
CA GLN A 11 -15.00 11.22 0.69
C GLN A 11 -16.12 11.03 1.74
N GLU A 12 -16.31 9.80 2.23
CA GLU A 12 -17.30 9.47 3.27
C GLU A 12 -16.59 9.36 4.65
N PRO A 13 -17.31 9.49 5.77
CA PRO A 13 -16.72 9.22 7.09
C PRO A 13 -16.22 7.78 7.20
N LEU A 14 -15.13 7.55 7.95
CA LEU A 14 -14.53 6.22 8.13
C LEU A 14 -15.55 5.16 8.56
N THR A 15 -16.42 5.47 9.54
CA THR A 15 -17.44 4.52 10.01
C THR A 15 -18.38 4.07 8.89
N THR A 16 -18.79 5.00 8.00
CA THR A 16 -19.61 4.67 6.83
C THR A 16 -18.86 3.76 5.86
N ALA A 17 -17.57 4.03 5.63
CA ALA A 17 -16.74 3.19 4.77
C ALA A 17 -16.58 1.78 5.36
N LEU A 18 -16.31 1.67 6.66
CA LEU A 18 -16.18 0.40 7.36
C LEU A 18 -17.48 -0.42 7.33
N ASP A 19 -18.64 0.20 7.59
CA ASP A 19 -19.94 -0.46 7.54
C ASP A 19 -20.24 -1.03 6.14
N ARG A 20 -19.94 -0.26 5.10
CA ARG A 20 -20.18 -0.69 3.72
C ARG A 20 -19.24 -1.81 3.29
N ILE A 21 -17.95 -1.69 3.60
CA ILE A 21 -16.94 -2.66 3.18
C ILE A 21 -17.06 -3.96 3.97
N SER A 22 -17.31 -3.91 5.29
CA SER A 22 -17.47 -5.10 6.12
C SER A 22 -18.65 -5.98 5.70
N SER A 23 -19.62 -5.44 4.96
CA SER A 23 -20.73 -6.22 4.41
C SER A 23 -20.32 -7.12 3.23
N ILE A 24 -19.16 -6.90 2.62
CA ILE A 24 -18.71 -7.57 1.39
C ILE A 24 -17.29 -8.14 1.47
N SER A 25 -16.53 -7.83 2.52
CA SER A 25 -15.17 -8.34 2.73
C SER A 25 -14.86 -8.54 4.21
N ASP A 26 -14.10 -9.60 4.52
CA ASP A 26 -13.58 -9.88 5.86
C ASP A 26 -12.20 -9.23 6.10
N HIS A 27 -11.66 -8.49 5.13
CA HIS A 27 -10.40 -7.76 5.25
C HIS A 27 -10.56 -6.34 4.72
N ILE A 28 -10.22 -5.35 5.54
CA ILE A 28 -10.30 -3.94 5.20
C ILE A 28 -8.92 -3.30 5.36
N GLU A 29 -8.46 -2.62 4.32
CA GLU A 29 -7.31 -1.73 4.46
C GLU A 29 -7.78 -0.31 4.68
N VAL A 30 -7.36 0.27 5.79
CA VAL A 30 -7.70 1.67 6.10
C VAL A 30 -6.65 2.58 5.48
N MET A 31 -7.05 3.43 4.54
CA MET A 31 -6.25 4.55 4.06
C MET A 31 -6.22 5.62 5.17
N ASP A 32 -5.16 5.64 5.99
CA ASP A 32 -5.07 6.47 7.20
C ASP A 32 -4.80 7.95 6.87
N GLU A 33 -5.71 8.54 6.10
CA GLU A 33 -5.64 9.95 5.67
C GLU A 33 -7.01 10.61 5.59
N GLY A 34 -7.04 11.94 5.66
CA GLY A 34 -8.25 12.72 5.45
C GLY A 34 -9.37 12.37 6.42
N LEU A 35 -10.55 12.01 5.90
CA LEU A 35 -11.70 11.59 6.72
C LEU A 35 -11.52 10.21 7.36
N HIS A 36 -10.51 9.45 6.95
CA HIS A 36 -10.20 8.13 7.46
C HIS A 36 -8.99 8.12 8.42
N TYR A 37 -8.44 9.30 8.75
CA TYR A 37 -7.32 9.41 9.67
C TYR A 37 -7.63 8.78 11.02
N LEU A 38 -6.74 7.89 11.47
CA LEU A 38 -6.84 7.15 12.71
C LEU A 38 -6.11 7.88 13.84
N GLY A 39 -6.85 8.50 14.73
CA GLY A 39 -6.27 9.04 15.97
C GLY A 39 -6.01 7.98 17.04
N ASN A 40 -6.68 6.82 16.93
CA ASN A 40 -6.55 5.62 17.79
C ASN A 40 -7.24 4.42 17.13
N SER A 41 -7.16 3.23 17.74
CA SER A 41 -7.73 1.98 17.25
C SER A 41 -9.26 1.83 17.48
N GLU A 42 -9.87 2.67 18.31
CA GLU A 42 -11.26 2.52 18.77
C GLU A 42 -12.27 2.32 17.62
N PRO A 43 -12.19 3.06 16.49
CA PRO A 43 -13.10 2.85 15.36
C PRO A 43 -13.04 1.44 14.78
N LEU A 44 -11.89 0.76 14.85
CA LEU A 44 -11.66 -0.56 14.26
C LEU A 44 -12.11 -1.70 15.17
N LEU A 45 -12.02 -1.50 16.48
CA LEU A 45 -12.33 -2.53 17.49
C LEU A 45 -13.80 -2.99 17.49
N SER A 46 -14.70 -2.21 16.88
CA SER A 46 -16.12 -2.56 16.76
C SER A 46 -16.43 -3.56 15.64
N TYR A 47 -15.45 -3.89 14.81
CA TYR A 47 -15.61 -4.79 13.66
C TYR A 47 -14.87 -6.12 13.90
N SER A 48 -15.44 -7.22 13.43
CA SER A 48 -14.82 -8.55 13.46
C SER A 48 -14.00 -8.89 12.22
N THR A 49 -13.70 -7.88 11.40
CA THR A 49 -12.88 -7.99 10.19
C THR A 49 -11.39 -7.97 10.50
N HIS A 50 -10.57 -8.48 9.60
CA HIS A 50 -9.11 -8.27 9.63
C HIS A 50 -8.79 -6.90 9.04
N PHE A 51 -7.74 -6.27 9.56
CA PHE A 51 -7.30 -4.97 9.07
C PHE A 51 -5.86 -5.00 8.55
N SER A 52 -5.59 -4.16 7.56
CA SER A 52 -4.29 -3.56 7.27
C SER A 52 -4.46 -2.04 7.30
N ILE A 53 -3.37 -1.32 7.49
CA ILE A 53 -3.36 0.15 7.55
C ILE A 53 -2.40 0.65 6.46
N HIS A 54 -2.90 1.46 5.56
CA HIS A 54 -2.05 2.25 4.67
C HIS A 54 -1.67 3.53 5.39
N ALA A 55 -0.39 3.66 5.78
CA ALA A 55 0.09 4.83 6.52
C ALA A 55 -0.09 6.12 5.73
N PRO A 56 -0.22 7.28 6.39
CA PRO A 56 -0.30 8.58 5.71
C PRO A 56 0.86 8.78 4.75
N CYS A 57 0.56 9.06 3.48
CA CYS A 57 1.57 9.14 2.42
C CYS A 57 1.71 10.55 1.82
N ARG A 58 0.66 11.37 1.84
CA ARG A 58 0.67 12.69 1.18
C ARG A 58 1.41 13.76 1.99
N GLY A 59 1.38 13.65 3.32
CA GLY A 59 2.03 14.58 4.24
C GLY A 59 3.40 14.12 4.74
N THR A 60 3.81 12.89 4.45
CA THR A 60 5.03 12.27 4.97
C THR A 60 6.09 12.10 3.88
N ASN A 61 7.37 12.14 4.28
CA ASN A 61 8.48 11.83 3.39
C ASN A 61 9.66 11.28 4.22
N ILE A 62 9.75 9.96 4.33
CA ILE A 62 10.82 9.28 5.05
C ILE A 62 12.18 9.35 4.36
N ALA A 63 12.25 9.82 3.12
CA ALA A 63 13.48 10.08 2.36
C ALA A 63 13.91 11.55 2.37
N SER A 64 13.21 12.41 3.13
CA SER A 64 13.48 13.85 3.15
C SER A 64 14.90 14.17 3.59
N LEU A 65 15.56 15.08 2.86
CA LEU A 65 16.86 15.65 3.25
C LEU A 65 16.76 16.60 4.44
N LEU A 66 15.57 17.12 4.71
CA LEU A 66 15.28 17.93 5.89
C LEU A 66 15.03 16.99 7.07
N GLU A 67 16.04 16.79 7.90
CA GLU A 67 15.98 15.86 9.04
C GLU A 67 14.76 16.03 9.94
N PRO A 68 14.25 17.26 10.26
CA PRO A 68 13.00 17.40 11.00
C PRO A 68 11.78 16.80 10.26
N ILE A 69 11.72 16.91 8.93
CA ILE A 69 10.63 16.31 8.15
C ILE A 69 10.74 14.79 8.13
N ARG A 70 11.96 14.25 7.88
CA ARG A 70 12.20 12.81 7.92
C ARG A 70 11.76 12.21 9.26
N ARG A 71 12.22 12.80 10.38
CA ARG A 71 11.88 12.33 11.73
C ARG A 71 10.40 12.42 12.02
N ALA A 72 9.75 13.54 11.72
CA ALA A 72 8.32 13.70 11.90
C ALA A 72 7.54 12.65 11.05
N SER A 73 8.02 12.32 9.84
CA SER A 73 7.42 11.27 9.02
C SER A 73 7.54 9.89 9.66
N VAL A 74 8.70 9.56 10.23
CA VAL A 74 8.89 8.31 10.97
C VAL A 74 7.98 8.27 12.21
N GLU A 75 7.87 9.36 12.96
CA GLU A 75 6.98 9.48 14.12
C GLU A 75 5.49 9.29 13.76
N VAL A 76 5.05 9.82 12.61
CA VAL A 76 3.68 9.58 12.10
C VAL A 76 3.46 8.10 11.79
N ILE A 77 4.42 7.44 11.14
CA ILE A 77 4.32 6.01 10.84
C ILE A 77 4.36 5.18 12.13
N GLU A 78 5.13 5.59 13.14
CA GLU A 78 5.13 4.95 14.46
C GLU A 78 3.72 4.96 15.09
N GLN A 79 2.96 6.05 14.96
CA GLN A 79 1.57 6.07 15.44
C GLN A 79 0.71 5.02 14.72
N CYS A 80 0.89 4.83 13.40
CA CYS A 80 0.22 3.76 12.68
C CYS A 80 0.63 2.37 13.20
N PHE A 81 1.91 2.18 13.55
CA PHE A 81 2.41 0.92 14.13
C PHE A 81 1.77 0.61 15.48
N LEU A 82 1.62 1.62 16.34
CA LEU A 82 0.92 1.48 17.63
C LEU A 82 -0.54 1.05 17.44
N ILE A 83 -1.26 1.71 16.53
CA ILE A 83 -2.66 1.36 16.22
C ILE A 83 -2.73 -0.04 15.61
N ALA A 84 -1.83 -0.37 14.68
CA ALA A 84 -1.76 -1.67 14.03
C ALA A 84 -1.52 -2.81 15.02
N ALA A 85 -0.67 -2.59 16.03
CA ALA A 85 -0.41 -3.56 17.10
C ALA A 85 -1.67 -3.89 17.91
N GLU A 86 -2.50 -2.89 18.21
CA GLU A 86 -3.74 -3.07 18.97
C GLU A 86 -4.81 -3.89 18.21
N VAL A 87 -4.80 -3.86 16.87
CA VAL A 87 -5.77 -4.58 16.03
C VAL A 87 -5.14 -5.74 15.25
N ASN A 88 -3.88 -6.07 15.54
CA ASN A 88 -3.10 -7.11 14.85
C ASN A 88 -3.09 -6.91 13.32
N ALA A 89 -2.85 -5.70 12.86
CA ALA A 89 -2.79 -5.31 11.45
C ALA A 89 -1.35 -5.24 10.93
N GLY A 90 -1.17 -5.44 9.62
CA GLY A 90 0.03 -5.03 8.91
C GLY A 90 -0.06 -3.57 8.44
N VAL A 91 1.08 -2.93 8.16
CA VAL A 91 1.13 -1.53 7.72
C VAL A 91 1.82 -1.41 6.37
N VAL A 92 1.19 -0.72 5.41
CA VAL A 92 1.81 -0.33 4.13
C VAL A 92 2.37 1.07 4.25
N VAL A 93 3.59 1.28 3.75
CA VAL A 93 4.32 2.55 3.87
C VAL A 93 4.92 2.92 2.52
N HIS A 94 4.74 4.18 2.09
CA HIS A 94 5.44 4.71 0.92
C HIS A 94 6.92 4.97 1.22
N PRO A 95 7.83 4.75 0.25
CA PRO A 95 9.28 4.96 0.44
C PRO A 95 9.67 6.43 0.53
N GLY A 96 8.75 7.34 0.27
CA GLY A 96 9.04 8.77 0.16
C GLY A 96 9.57 9.16 -1.24
N TYR A 97 10.14 10.36 -1.31
CA TYR A 97 10.55 10.96 -2.58
C TYR A 97 11.73 11.93 -2.39
N PHE A 98 12.39 12.27 -3.48
CA PHE A 98 13.40 13.33 -3.54
C PHE A 98 12.86 14.54 -4.33
N ALA A 99 13.38 15.74 -4.05
CA ALA A 99 12.85 16.97 -4.65
C ALA A 99 13.58 17.37 -5.94
N TRP A 100 14.86 17.00 -6.06
CA TRP A 100 15.74 17.34 -7.18
C TRP A 100 16.56 16.13 -7.61
N ALA A 101 16.73 15.93 -8.92
CA ALA A 101 17.46 14.76 -9.44
C ALA A 101 18.87 14.61 -8.84
N GLU A 102 19.57 15.73 -8.62
CA GLU A 102 20.91 15.77 -8.04
C GLU A 102 20.95 15.35 -6.56
N GLU A 103 19.82 15.35 -5.91
CA GLU A 103 19.69 14.97 -4.48
C GLU A 103 19.39 13.50 -4.28
N ARG A 104 19.07 12.75 -5.33
CA ARG A 104 18.64 11.35 -5.28
C ARG A 104 19.52 10.50 -4.34
N THR A 105 20.85 10.50 -4.57
CA THR A 105 21.76 9.68 -3.74
C THR A 105 21.79 10.07 -2.26
N LYS A 106 21.51 11.33 -1.94
CA LYS A 106 21.41 11.78 -0.55
C LYS A 106 20.08 11.32 0.06
N ALA A 107 19.00 11.41 -0.71
CA ALA A 107 17.68 10.96 -0.28
C ALA A 107 17.61 9.43 -0.11
N GLU A 108 18.29 8.65 -0.97
CA GLU A 108 18.47 7.20 -0.80
C GLU A 108 19.10 6.87 0.56
N ARG A 109 20.13 7.62 0.99
CA ARG A 109 20.73 7.44 2.32
C ARG A 109 19.75 7.75 3.46
N GLN A 110 18.90 8.76 3.28
CA GLN A 110 17.85 9.07 4.26
C GLN A 110 16.78 7.98 4.31
N LEU A 111 16.38 7.45 3.15
CA LEU A 111 15.47 6.31 3.08
C LEU A 111 16.07 5.10 3.83
N VAL A 112 17.28 4.68 3.51
CA VAL A 112 17.96 3.56 4.20
C VAL A 112 18.04 3.78 5.72
N ARG A 113 18.29 5.01 6.16
CA ARG A 113 18.29 5.36 7.58
C ARG A 113 16.90 5.22 8.20
N SER A 114 15.87 5.71 7.52
CA SER A 114 14.48 5.57 7.97
C SER A 114 14.02 4.12 7.99
N MET A 115 14.49 3.28 7.05
CA MET A 115 14.24 1.84 7.07
C MET A 115 14.78 1.19 8.35
N ALA A 116 15.97 1.59 8.80
CA ALA A 116 16.53 1.08 10.06
C ALA A 116 15.70 1.53 11.27
N ASP A 117 15.26 2.81 11.30
CA ASP A 117 14.40 3.34 12.36
C ASP A 117 13.06 2.56 12.39
N LEU A 118 12.38 2.41 11.24
CA LEU A 118 11.08 1.71 11.13
C LEU A 118 11.20 0.21 11.47
N THR A 119 12.28 -0.45 11.06
CA THR A 119 12.51 -1.87 11.41
C THR A 119 12.69 -2.03 12.92
N GLY A 120 13.38 -1.09 13.58
CA GLY A 120 13.50 -1.08 15.04
C GLY A 120 12.14 -0.97 15.73
N LEU A 121 11.30 -0.03 15.29
CA LEU A 121 9.94 0.17 15.81
C LEU A 121 9.03 -1.03 15.52
N ALA A 122 9.06 -1.59 14.30
CA ALA A 122 8.26 -2.75 13.94
C ALA A 122 8.59 -3.97 14.82
N ASN A 123 9.87 -4.18 15.14
CA ASN A 123 10.30 -5.23 16.08
C ASN A 123 9.82 -4.95 17.51
N GLU A 124 9.89 -3.71 17.97
CA GLU A 124 9.43 -3.30 19.30
C GLU A 124 7.94 -3.57 19.48
N TYR A 125 7.12 -3.20 18.48
CA TYR A 125 5.66 -3.38 18.53
C TYR A 125 5.19 -4.75 18.00
N SER A 126 6.11 -5.59 17.51
CA SER A 126 5.81 -6.94 16.97
C SER A 126 4.81 -6.90 15.80
N ILE A 127 4.92 -5.93 14.92
CA ILE A 127 4.07 -5.77 13.73
C ILE A 127 4.84 -6.10 12.44
N SER A 128 4.10 -6.42 11.38
CA SER A 128 4.61 -6.50 10.02
C SER A 128 4.35 -5.21 9.28
N TYR A 129 5.32 -4.75 8.48
CA TYR A 129 5.11 -3.62 7.57
C TYR A 129 5.72 -3.91 6.20
N PHE A 130 5.23 -3.21 5.19
CA PHE A 130 5.58 -3.41 3.80
C PHE A 130 5.87 -2.07 3.15
N ILE A 131 6.93 -2.00 2.34
CA ILE A 131 7.22 -0.79 1.56
C ILE A 131 6.67 -0.95 0.15
N GLU A 132 5.87 0.00 -0.27
CA GLU A 132 5.18 -0.05 -1.55
C GLU A 132 6.06 0.41 -2.71
N ASN A 133 5.97 -0.27 -3.87
CA ASN A 133 6.54 0.23 -5.12
C ASN A 133 5.67 1.36 -5.67
N MET A 134 6.32 2.40 -6.21
CA MET A 134 5.65 3.64 -6.57
C MET A 134 5.37 3.78 -8.08
N GLY A 135 4.40 4.61 -8.39
CA GLY A 135 4.04 4.99 -9.77
C GLY A 135 5.14 5.74 -10.52
N ASN A 136 4.83 6.26 -11.70
CA ASN A 136 5.81 6.75 -12.68
C ASN A 136 6.30 8.19 -12.46
N TRP A 137 5.95 8.84 -11.35
CA TRP A 137 6.50 10.16 -11.07
C TRP A 137 8.03 10.08 -10.89
N ASP A 138 8.78 10.97 -11.57
CA ASP A 138 10.23 10.86 -11.70
C ASP A 138 11.00 10.92 -10.38
N TYR A 139 10.42 11.48 -9.36
CA TYR A 139 11.06 11.68 -8.06
C TYR A 139 10.71 10.63 -7.01
N PHE A 140 9.88 9.62 -7.35
CA PHE A 140 9.64 8.49 -6.46
C PHE A 140 10.80 7.49 -6.44
N PHE A 141 10.93 6.78 -5.31
CA PHE A 141 11.73 5.57 -5.16
C PHE A 141 10.90 4.32 -5.45
N LEU A 142 11.58 3.18 -5.58
CA LEU A 142 10.99 1.86 -5.77
C LEU A 142 10.10 1.75 -7.01
N LYS A 143 10.46 2.43 -8.08
CA LYS A 143 9.76 2.32 -9.36
C LYS A 143 10.10 1.03 -10.11
N THR A 144 11.26 0.44 -9.83
CA THR A 144 11.76 -0.78 -10.48
C THR A 144 12.26 -1.78 -9.44
N PRO A 145 12.31 -3.10 -9.76
CA PRO A 145 12.80 -4.12 -8.83
C PRO A 145 14.23 -3.92 -8.34
N ASP A 146 15.10 -3.31 -9.14
CA ASP A 146 16.49 -3.05 -8.77
C ASP A 146 16.60 -2.13 -7.54
N GLU A 147 15.62 -1.26 -7.35
CA GLU A 147 15.57 -0.33 -6.22
C GLU A 147 15.16 -0.99 -4.89
N LEU A 148 14.67 -2.24 -4.90
CA LEU A 148 14.31 -2.97 -3.67
C LEU A 148 15.51 -3.14 -2.73
N SER A 149 16.73 -3.06 -3.23
CA SER A 149 17.94 -3.03 -2.40
C SER A 149 17.96 -1.88 -1.38
N LEU A 150 17.21 -0.79 -1.62
CA LEU A 150 17.10 0.36 -0.71
C LEU A 150 16.31 0.05 0.57
N ILE A 151 15.44 -0.95 0.55
CA ILE A 151 14.62 -1.36 1.71
C ILE A 151 15.17 -2.57 2.45
N GLY A 152 16.33 -3.11 2.02
CA GLY A 152 17.00 -4.25 2.67
C GLY A 152 16.13 -5.50 2.68
N ASP A 153 15.99 -6.13 3.85
CA ASP A 153 15.19 -7.36 4.03
C ASP A 153 13.70 -7.07 4.34
N THR A 154 13.29 -5.80 4.33
CA THR A 154 11.88 -5.45 4.56
C THR A 154 11.02 -5.95 3.40
N PRO A 155 9.91 -6.67 3.66
CA PRO A 155 9.00 -7.10 2.62
C PRO A 155 8.42 -5.89 1.86
N PHE A 156 8.23 -6.03 0.55
CA PHE A 156 7.57 -5.00 -0.24
C PHE A 156 6.09 -5.32 -0.46
N ALA A 157 5.29 -4.26 -0.58
CA ALA A 157 3.94 -4.31 -1.11
C ALA A 157 4.02 -4.09 -2.63
N LEU A 158 3.48 -5.03 -3.42
CA LEU A 158 3.39 -4.87 -4.86
C LEU A 158 2.08 -4.16 -5.20
N ASP A 159 2.18 -2.88 -5.54
CA ASP A 159 1.13 -2.22 -6.29
C ASP A 159 1.27 -2.55 -7.78
N VAL A 160 0.26 -3.23 -8.29
CA VAL A 160 0.23 -3.79 -9.65
C VAL A 160 0.10 -2.68 -10.69
N GLY A 161 -0.71 -1.68 -10.41
CA GLY A 161 -0.89 -0.52 -11.29
C GLY A 161 0.37 0.34 -11.38
N HIS A 162 1.03 0.60 -10.27
CA HIS A 162 2.32 1.32 -10.24
C HIS A 162 3.41 0.59 -11.04
N ALA A 163 3.51 -0.73 -10.88
CA ALA A 163 4.46 -1.54 -11.64
C ALA A 163 4.15 -1.55 -13.15
N HIS A 164 2.85 -1.52 -13.52
CA HIS A 164 2.41 -1.40 -14.92
C HIS A 164 2.79 -0.05 -15.53
N LEU A 165 2.61 1.05 -14.80
CA LEU A 165 3.01 2.39 -15.22
C LEU A 165 4.51 2.49 -15.52
N ASN A 166 5.33 1.76 -14.80
CA ASN A 166 6.78 1.71 -14.99
C ASN A 166 7.23 0.61 -15.97
N SER A 167 6.28 -0.08 -16.62
CA SER A 167 6.54 -1.16 -17.59
C SER A 167 7.41 -2.32 -17.03
N CYS A 168 7.37 -2.58 -15.73
CA CYS A 168 8.17 -3.59 -15.03
C CYS A 168 7.34 -4.57 -14.19
N LEU A 169 6.02 -4.65 -14.43
CA LEU A 169 5.14 -5.57 -13.70
C LEU A 169 5.61 -7.03 -13.78
N ALA A 170 6.03 -7.49 -14.98
CA ALA A 170 6.48 -8.87 -15.17
C ALA A 170 7.73 -9.20 -14.34
N GLU A 171 8.60 -8.24 -14.10
CA GLU A 171 9.80 -8.38 -13.26
C GLU A 171 9.40 -8.47 -11.77
N PHE A 172 8.54 -7.58 -11.29
CA PHE A 172 8.04 -7.61 -9.91
C PHE A 172 7.29 -8.91 -9.58
N LEU A 173 6.48 -9.44 -10.50
CA LEU A 173 5.71 -10.68 -10.29
C LEU A 173 6.57 -11.93 -10.07
N ARG A 174 7.87 -11.89 -10.39
CA ARG A 174 8.82 -12.98 -10.11
C ARG A 174 9.32 -12.99 -8.66
N LEU A 175 9.13 -11.88 -7.94
CA LEU A 175 9.64 -11.66 -6.60
C LEU A 175 8.56 -11.98 -5.54
N PRO A 176 8.96 -12.37 -4.31
CA PRO A 176 8.02 -12.67 -3.24
C PRO A 176 7.53 -11.39 -2.59
N ALA A 177 6.41 -10.83 -3.06
CA ALA A 177 5.75 -9.71 -2.40
C ALA A 177 5.02 -10.17 -1.14
N GLY A 178 5.06 -9.36 -0.09
CA GLY A 178 4.39 -9.61 1.18
C GLY A 178 2.97 -9.05 1.26
N HIS A 179 2.63 -8.12 0.38
CA HIS A 179 1.32 -7.48 0.26
C HIS A 179 1.04 -7.14 -1.21
N TYR A 180 -0.22 -6.94 -1.59
CA TYR A 180 -0.60 -6.59 -2.96
C TYR A 180 -1.72 -5.55 -2.97
N HIS A 181 -1.54 -4.46 -3.74
CA HIS A 181 -2.61 -3.57 -4.18
C HIS A 181 -3.02 -3.89 -5.61
N LEU A 182 -4.33 -3.98 -5.82
CA LEU A 182 -4.93 -4.27 -7.12
C LEU A 182 -5.79 -3.10 -7.59
N HIS A 183 -5.33 -2.44 -8.61
CA HIS A 183 -6.11 -1.51 -9.44
C HIS A 183 -5.64 -1.61 -10.88
N ASP A 184 -6.43 -1.09 -11.80
CA ASP A 184 -6.08 -1.04 -13.22
C ASP A 184 -5.80 0.38 -13.69
N ASN A 185 -5.08 0.51 -14.78
CA ASN A 185 -4.82 1.78 -15.47
C ASN A 185 -4.46 1.53 -16.94
N ASN A 186 -4.28 2.61 -17.70
CA ASN A 186 -3.98 2.57 -19.14
C ASN A 186 -2.47 2.60 -19.46
N GLY A 187 -1.60 2.41 -18.47
CA GLY A 187 -0.14 2.50 -18.61
C GLY A 187 0.40 3.93 -18.73
N LYS A 188 -0.39 4.97 -18.47
CA LYS A 188 0.01 6.39 -18.58
C LYS A 188 -0.26 7.18 -17.30
N GLU A 189 -1.41 6.97 -16.71
CA GLU A 189 -1.89 7.71 -15.54
C GLU A 189 -2.23 6.75 -14.42
N ASP A 190 -1.92 7.13 -13.20
CA ASP A 190 -2.25 6.39 -11.99
C ASP A 190 -3.72 6.64 -11.63
N SER A 191 -4.60 5.98 -12.39
CA SER A 191 -6.03 6.29 -12.39
C SER A 191 -6.84 5.46 -11.38
N HIS A 192 -6.27 4.42 -10.76
CA HIS A 192 -6.94 3.54 -9.81
C HIS A 192 -8.36 3.12 -10.27
N VAL A 193 -8.51 2.76 -11.55
CA VAL A 193 -9.80 2.25 -12.06
C VAL A 193 -10.00 0.79 -11.68
N GLY A 194 -11.23 0.29 -11.83
CA GLY A 194 -11.57 -1.11 -11.53
C GLY A 194 -10.77 -2.10 -12.37
N VAL A 195 -10.49 -3.27 -11.80
CA VAL A 195 -9.81 -4.37 -12.50
C VAL A 195 -10.60 -4.77 -13.75
N GLY A 196 -9.92 -4.75 -14.91
CA GLY A 196 -10.50 -4.99 -16.23
C GLY A 196 -11.04 -3.73 -16.93
N GLU A 197 -10.88 -2.55 -16.33
CA GLU A 197 -11.24 -1.26 -16.95
C GLU A 197 -10.02 -0.56 -17.61
N GLY A 198 -8.81 -1.10 -17.42
CA GLY A 198 -7.55 -0.62 -18.01
C GLY A 198 -6.93 -1.62 -18.98
N THR A 199 -5.61 -1.76 -18.91
CA THR A 199 -4.84 -2.58 -19.87
C THR A 199 -3.97 -3.66 -19.21
N ILE A 200 -4.08 -3.85 -17.89
CA ILE A 200 -3.29 -4.84 -17.16
C ILE A 200 -3.82 -6.26 -17.41
N ASP A 201 -2.93 -7.19 -17.75
CA ASP A 201 -3.25 -8.62 -17.73
C ASP A 201 -3.15 -9.14 -16.28
N PHE A 202 -4.29 -9.43 -15.67
CA PHE A 202 -4.36 -9.92 -14.29
C PHE A 202 -4.16 -11.44 -14.15
N GLU A 203 -4.09 -12.24 -15.22
CA GLU A 203 -3.82 -13.68 -15.07
C GLU A 203 -2.44 -13.97 -14.43
N PRO A 204 -1.33 -13.34 -14.86
CA PRO A 204 -0.03 -13.51 -14.21
C PRO A 204 -0.03 -12.98 -12.76
N VAL A 205 -0.76 -11.90 -12.50
CA VAL A 205 -0.91 -11.30 -11.17
C VAL A 205 -1.54 -12.31 -10.21
N MET A 206 -2.69 -12.88 -10.59
CA MET A 206 -3.39 -13.88 -9.77
C MET A 206 -2.54 -15.13 -9.51
N LYS A 207 -1.75 -15.58 -10.49
CA LYS A 207 -0.79 -16.70 -10.31
C LYS A 207 0.29 -16.36 -9.28
N ALA A 208 0.82 -15.14 -9.29
CA ALA A 208 1.81 -14.68 -8.32
C ALA A 208 1.23 -14.58 -6.91
N ILE A 209 0.02 -14.03 -6.75
CA ILE A 209 -0.71 -13.94 -5.48
C ILE A 209 -0.92 -15.34 -4.88
N GLN A 210 -1.41 -16.29 -5.68
CA GLN A 210 -1.59 -17.68 -5.24
C GLN A 210 -0.27 -18.33 -4.79
N LYS A 211 0.81 -18.13 -5.54
CA LYS A 211 2.15 -18.62 -5.19
C LYS A 211 2.64 -18.04 -3.86
N ASN A 212 2.44 -16.75 -3.66
CA ASN A 212 2.90 -16.06 -2.45
C ASN A 212 1.96 -16.25 -1.25
N LYS A 213 0.75 -16.77 -1.48
CA LYS A 213 -0.28 -17.02 -0.44
C LYS A 213 -0.63 -15.76 0.36
N VAL A 214 -0.70 -14.64 -0.30
CA VAL A 214 -1.04 -13.33 0.28
C VAL A 214 -2.47 -12.98 -0.13
N MET A 215 -3.24 -12.40 0.80
CA MET A 215 -4.55 -11.83 0.46
C MET A 215 -4.32 -10.46 -0.18
N PRO A 216 -4.71 -10.25 -1.45
CA PRO A 216 -4.55 -8.96 -2.10
C PRO A 216 -5.67 -8.00 -1.69
N VAL A 217 -5.36 -6.70 -1.70
CA VAL A 217 -6.30 -5.60 -1.43
C VAL A 217 -6.68 -4.93 -2.75
N ILE A 218 -7.97 -4.76 -2.99
CA ILE A 218 -8.49 -3.96 -4.11
C ILE A 218 -8.43 -2.49 -3.68
N GLU A 219 -7.60 -1.70 -4.37
CA GLU A 219 -7.39 -0.29 -4.10
C GLU A 219 -7.78 0.56 -5.31
N VAL A 220 -9.08 0.76 -5.48
CA VAL A 220 -9.66 1.53 -6.59
C VAL A 220 -10.37 2.77 -6.10
N ALA A 221 -10.51 3.77 -6.97
CA ALA A 221 -11.00 5.10 -6.61
C ALA A 221 -12.49 5.16 -6.27
N THR A 222 -13.29 4.12 -6.63
CA THR A 222 -14.74 4.13 -6.43
C THR A 222 -15.28 2.79 -5.93
N PHE A 223 -16.33 2.84 -5.11
CA PHE A 223 -16.98 1.62 -4.61
C PHE A 223 -17.60 0.76 -5.74
N GLU A 224 -18.11 1.39 -6.81
CA GLU A 224 -18.58 0.66 -7.99
C GLU A 224 -17.41 -0.09 -8.67
N GLY A 225 -16.24 0.55 -8.77
CA GLY A 225 -15.01 -0.09 -9.26
C GLY A 225 -14.60 -1.29 -8.41
N VAL A 226 -14.76 -1.25 -7.08
CA VAL A 226 -14.56 -2.42 -6.21
C VAL A 226 -15.46 -3.58 -6.63
N LEU A 227 -16.76 -3.34 -6.77
CA LEU A 227 -17.71 -4.40 -7.10
C LEU A 227 -17.42 -5.04 -8.47
N LYS A 228 -17.04 -4.23 -9.46
CA LYS A 228 -16.60 -4.71 -10.79
C LYS A 228 -15.31 -5.50 -10.70
N SER A 229 -14.33 -5.01 -9.92
CA SER A 229 -13.05 -5.69 -9.70
C SER A 229 -13.25 -7.08 -9.10
N ILE A 230 -14.10 -7.20 -8.07
CA ILE A 230 -14.43 -8.50 -7.46
C ILE A 230 -15.01 -9.46 -8.50
N GLN A 231 -15.94 -8.99 -9.35
CA GLN A 231 -16.55 -9.82 -10.40
C GLN A 231 -15.49 -10.31 -11.40
N THR A 232 -14.65 -9.40 -11.91
CA THR A 232 -13.61 -9.72 -12.89
C THR A 232 -12.56 -10.69 -12.30
N LEU A 233 -12.07 -10.44 -11.10
CA LEU A 233 -11.08 -11.30 -10.44
C LEU A 233 -11.62 -12.69 -10.10
N ASN A 234 -12.91 -12.81 -9.75
CA ASN A 234 -13.54 -14.11 -9.53
C ASN A 234 -13.68 -14.93 -10.83
N MET A 235 -13.84 -14.28 -11.99
CA MET A 235 -13.83 -14.97 -13.29
C MET A 235 -12.44 -15.51 -13.65
N LEU A 236 -11.38 -14.81 -13.26
CA LEU A 236 -9.99 -15.22 -13.49
C LEU A 236 -9.53 -16.34 -12.53
N ASN A 237 -10.18 -16.43 -11.38
CA ASN A 237 -9.87 -17.42 -10.33
C ASN A 237 -11.18 -18.03 -9.81
N PRO A 238 -11.85 -18.89 -10.62
CA PRO A 238 -13.05 -19.56 -10.16
C PRO A 238 -12.76 -20.39 -8.89
N PRO A 239 -13.70 -20.46 -7.92
CA PRO A 239 -13.55 -21.14 -6.64
C PRO A 239 -13.32 -22.65 -6.79
#